data_3d4eaf5664fb786bc627ccb93aa508b9
#
_entry.id   3d4eaf5664fb786bc627ccb93aa508b9
#
_cell.length_a   1.000
_cell.length_b   1.000
_cell.length_c   1.000
_cell.angle_alpha   90.00
_cell.angle_beta   90.00
_cell.angle_gamma   90.00
#
_symmetry.space_group_name_H-M   'P 1'
#
loop_
_entity.id
_entity.type
_entity.pdbx_description
1 polymer ?
#
loop_
_entity_poly.entity_id
_entity_poly.type
_entity_poly.pdbx_seq_one_letter_code
_entity_poly.pdbx_strand_id
1 'polypeptide(L)'
;MKVLVGTASWSDKSLVASKKFYPREASTPEARLRFYATRFPLVEIDTSYYAIPLAQTSQAWADRTPGHFAFNIKAFRLFTGHATSPRVLPPDLRAELPPLKKENFYFRDVPPELRRALWDRFKEALEPLRASGKLGMVHFQFAPWLLRNKSGLAHVELCVEAMAGYTVSVEFRNKTWFDDAHLGQTLAFERALNVVHTVVDGPQGFHNTVPPVWESTHMNYSLVRLHGRNQETWNIKGATVASERFDYDYSDA
;
A
#
# COMPACT_ATOMS: atom_id res chain seq x y z
N MET A 1 15.45 15.08 -11.80
CA MET A 1 14.75 14.21 -10.85
C MET A 1 13.67 15.03 -10.16
N LYS A 2 12.43 14.52 -10.05
CA LYS A 2 11.32 15.16 -9.32
C LYS A 2 11.07 14.32 -8.05
N VAL A 3 11.13 14.95 -6.88
CA VAL A 3 10.83 14.29 -5.61
C VAL A 3 9.43 14.71 -5.16
N LEU A 4 8.57 13.74 -4.86
CA LEU A 4 7.25 13.97 -4.27
C LEU A 4 7.27 13.42 -2.84
N VAL A 5 6.85 14.22 -1.89
CA VAL A 5 6.75 13.84 -0.48
C VAL A 5 5.28 13.82 -0.07
N GLY A 6 4.90 12.84 0.72
CA GLY A 6 3.53 12.68 1.23
C GLY A 6 3.48 11.73 2.41
N THR A 7 2.29 11.49 2.92
CA THR A 7 2.05 10.60 4.05
C THR A 7 1.13 9.44 3.66
N ALA A 8 1.15 8.38 4.46
CA ALA A 8 0.15 7.31 4.41
C ALA A 8 -1.13 7.80 5.09
N SER A 9 -2.12 8.19 4.28
CA SER A 9 -3.38 8.82 4.67
C SER A 9 -3.27 10.31 5.07
N TRP A 10 -4.24 11.11 4.58
CA TRP A 10 -4.48 12.48 5.05
C TRP A 10 -5.40 12.54 6.27
N SER A 11 -5.99 11.44 6.69
CA SER A 11 -6.93 11.35 7.82
C SER A 11 -6.42 10.42 8.91
N ASP A 12 -5.11 10.23 8.99
CA ASP A 12 -4.51 9.46 10.09
C ASP A 12 -4.94 10.05 11.45
N LYS A 13 -5.30 9.16 12.38
CA LYS A 13 -5.85 9.56 13.69
C LYS A 13 -4.89 10.43 14.48
N SER A 14 -3.60 10.13 14.46
CA SER A 14 -2.59 10.90 15.19
C SER A 14 -2.36 12.27 14.54
N LEU A 15 -2.34 12.35 13.22
CA LEU A 15 -2.24 13.60 12.49
C LEU A 15 -3.42 14.52 12.80
N VAL A 16 -4.64 13.99 12.83
CA VAL A 16 -5.86 14.73 13.16
C VAL A 16 -5.89 15.14 14.65
N ALA A 17 -5.55 14.21 15.55
CA ALA A 17 -5.58 14.45 16.99
C ALA A 17 -4.52 15.44 17.47
N SER A 18 -3.39 15.54 16.77
CA SER A 18 -2.31 16.48 17.10
C SER A 18 -2.73 17.94 17.08
N LYS A 19 -3.77 18.29 16.28
CA LYS A 19 -4.25 19.67 16.03
C LYS A 19 -3.16 20.65 15.55
N LYS A 20 -2.00 20.11 15.11
CA LYS A 20 -0.86 20.91 14.66
C LYS A 20 -0.85 21.14 13.15
N PHE A 21 -1.41 20.19 12.39
CA PHE A 21 -1.36 20.22 10.93
C PHE A 21 -2.59 20.86 10.30
N TYR A 22 -3.81 20.43 10.73
CA TYR A 22 -5.04 20.92 10.15
C TYR A 22 -5.55 22.19 10.86
N PRO A 23 -5.94 23.23 10.10
CA PRO A 23 -6.65 24.36 10.66
C PRO A 23 -8.05 23.94 11.14
N ARG A 24 -8.68 24.75 12.02
CA ARG A 24 -9.99 24.41 12.61
C ARG A 24 -11.09 24.21 11.58
N GLU A 25 -11.01 24.92 10.46
CA GLU A 25 -11.97 24.88 9.34
C GLU A 25 -11.91 23.54 8.59
N ALA A 26 -10.77 22.86 8.60
CA ALA A 26 -10.61 21.54 7.99
C ALA A 26 -11.16 20.43 8.90
N SER A 27 -12.43 20.51 9.28
CA SER A 27 -13.09 19.60 10.22
C SER A 27 -13.60 18.32 9.57
N THR A 28 -13.89 18.31 8.26
CA THR A 28 -14.39 17.16 7.51
C THR A 28 -13.28 16.44 6.75
N PRO A 29 -13.42 15.14 6.39
CA PRO A 29 -12.44 14.44 5.57
C PRO A 29 -12.19 15.14 4.22
N GLU A 30 -13.21 15.74 3.62
CA GLU A 30 -13.10 16.50 2.39
C GLU A 30 -12.24 17.76 2.59
N ALA A 31 -12.56 18.59 3.58
CA ALA A 31 -11.83 19.81 3.87
C ALA A 31 -10.36 19.50 4.22
N ARG A 32 -10.12 18.39 4.92
CA ARG A 32 -8.76 17.91 5.20
C ARG A 32 -8.00 17.52 3.94
N LEU A 33 -8.62 16.80 3.00
CA LEU A 33 -7.97 16.44 1.73
C LEU A 33 -7.62 17.69 0.92
N ARG A 34 -8.55 18.64 0.81
CA ARG A 34 -8.29 19.91 0.13
C ARG A 34 -7.11 20.66 0.76
N PHE A 35 -7.09 20.77 2.08
CA PHE A 35 -5.99 21.41 2.81
C PHE A 35 -4.68 20.62 2.64
N TYR A 36 -4.70 19.28 2.78
CA TYR A 36 -3.55 18.43 2.63
C TYR A 36 -2.89 18.62 1.26
N ALA A 37 -3.68 18.68 0.20
CA ALA A 37 -3.22 18.87 -1.16
C ALA A 37 -2.59 20.26 -1.42
N THR A 38 -2.75 21.23 -0.52
CA THR A 38 -2.00 22.49 -0.56
C THR A 38 -0.62 22.40 0.05
N ARG A 39 -0.32 21.34 0.80
CA ARG A 39 0.93 21.14 1.55
C ARG A 39 1.81 20.04 0.96
N PHE A 40 1.18 18.99 0.46
CA PHE A 40 1.84 17.82 -0.11
C PHE A 40 1.33 17.55 -1.53
N PRO A 41 2.21 17.17 -2.46
CA PRO A 41 1.84 16.81 -3.82
C PRO A 41 1.39 15.35 -3.99
N LEU A 42 1.52 14.54 -2.93
CA LEU A 42 1.30 13.09 -2.96
C LEU A 42 0.63 12.61 -1.67
N VAL A 43 -0.22 11.60 -1.78
CA VAL A 43 -0.71 10.83 -0.63
C VAL A 43 -0.78 9.34 -0.98
N GLU A 44 -0.53 8.46 -0.01
CA GLU A 44 -0.85 7.03 -0.11
C GLU A 44 -2.23 6.78 0.52
N ILE A 45 -3.09 6.05 -0.19
CA ILE A 45 -4.41 5.64 0.28
C ILE A 45 -4.28 4.28 0.97
N ASP A 46 -4.26 4.26 2.29
CA ASP A 46 -4.20 3.04 3.08
C ASP A 46 -5.56 2.35 3.27
N THR A 47 -6.66 3.09 3.17
CA THR A 47 -8.01 2.54 3.38
C THR A 47 -8.38 1.49 2.34
N SER A 48 -7.87 1.58 1.13
CA SER A 48 -8.06 0.60 0.05
C SER A 48 -7.48 -0.79 0.37
N TYR A 49 -6.51 -0.86 1.28
CA TYR A 49 -6.00 -2.12 1.81
C TYR A 49 -7.08 -2.89 2.59
N TYR A 50 -7.93 -2.19 3.33
CA TYR A 50 -8.95 -2.82 4.19
C TYR A 50 -10.23 -3.16 3.43
N ALA A 51 -10.61 -2.36 2.44
CA ALA A 51 -11.78 -2.60 1.59
C ALA A 51 -11.59 -1.89 0.24
N ILE A 52 -12.06 -2.51 -0.85
CA ILE A 52 -12.04 -1.89 -2.18
C ILE A 52 -12.97 -0.67 -2.15
N PRO A 53 -12.45 0.53 -2.47
CA PRO A 53 -13.28 1.73 -2.49
C PRO A 53 -14.30 1.68 -3.63
N LEU A 54 -15.36 2.47 -3.52
CA LEU A 54 -16.26 2.71 -4.65
C LEU A 54 -15.61 3.68 -5.65
N ALA A 55 -15.88 3.51 -6.95
CA ALA A 55 -15.40 4.43 -7.99
C ALA A 55 -15.80 5.89 -7.71
N GLN A 56 -17.01 6.12 -7.18
CA GLN A 56 -17.47 7.45 -6.75
C GLN A 56 -16.59 8.07 -5.66
N THR A 57 -16.05 7.24 -4.76
CA THR A 57 -15.12 7.72 -3.71
C THR A 57 -13.81 8.20 -4.34
N SER A 58 -13.27 7.44 -5.28
CA SER A 58 -12.04 7.81 -6.01
C SER A 58 -12.26 9.04 -6.89
N GLN A 59 -13.44 9.17 -7.51
CA GLN A 59 -13.83 10.38 -8.24
C GLN A 59 -13.84 11.60 -7.31
N ALA A 60 -14.45 11.48 -6.13
CA ALA A 60 -14.48 12.55 -5.15
C ALA A 60 -13.07 12.95 -4.68
N TRP A 61 -12.12 12.02 -4.57
CA TRP A 61 -10.72 12.35 -4.28
C TRP A 61 -10.08 13.12 -5.43
N ALA A 62 -10.32 12.70 -6.68
CA ALA A 62 -9.83 13.41 -7.85
C ALA A 62 -10.35 14.85 -7.91
N ASP A 63 -11.64 15.06 -7.68
CA ASP A 63 -12.30 16.38 -7.76
C ASP A 63 -11.84 17.35 -6.65
N ARG A 64 -11.37 16.82 -5.53
CA ARG A 64 -10.97 17.58 -4.34
C ARG A 64 -9.51 18.01 -4.33
N THR A 65 -8.74 17.63 -5.34
CA THR A 65 -7.29 17.86 -5.41
C THR A 65 -6.89 18.55 -6.72
N PRO A 66 -5.79 19.32 -6.74
CA PRO A 66 -5.31 19.95 -7.96
C PRO A 66 -4.82 18.92 -8.99
N GLY A 67 -4.71 19.32 -10.26
CA GLY A 67 -4.36 18.43 -11.38
C GLY A 67 -2.98 17.75 -11.25
N HIS A 68 -2.06 18.34 -10.53
CA HIS A 68 -0.70 17.80 -10.31
C HIS A 68 -0.60 16.86 -9.10
N PHE A 69 -1.67 16.68 -8.35
CA PHE A 69 -1.68 15.86 -7.13
C PHE A 69 -1.69 14.37 -7.49
N ALA A 70 -0.88 13.57 -6.79
CA ALA A 70 -0.77 12.15 -7.03
C ALA A 70 -1.34 11.32 -5.87
N PHE A 71 -1.98 10.21 -6.22
CA PHE A 71 -2.44 9.20 -5.28
C PHE A 71 -1.71 7.89 -5.51
N ASN A 72 -0.95 7.40 -4.52
CA ASN A 72 -0.56 6.01 -4.47
C ASN A 72 -1.66 5.22 -3.77
N ILE A 73 -2.03 4.09 -4.33
CA ILE A 73 -3.14 3.27 -3.83
C ILE A 73 -2.59 1.96 -3.29
N LYS A 74 -2.81 1.69 -2.02
CA LYS A 74 -2.43 0.42 -1.44
C LYS A 74 -3.35 -0.69 -1.93
N ALA A 75 -2.77 -1.76 -2.45
CA ALA A 75 -3.53 -2.90 -2.96
C ALA A 75 -4.37 -3.56 -1.85
N PHE A 76 -5.54 -4.04 -2.22
CA PHE A 76 -6.44 -4.71 -1.27
C PHE A 76 -5.75 -5.92 -0.64
N ARG A 77 -5.87 -6.06 0.67
CA ARG A 77 -5.13 -7.01 1.51
C ARG A 77 -5.23 -8.47 1.05
N LEU A 78 -6.34 -8.84 0.44
CA LEU A 78 -6.54 -10.17 -0.11
C LEU A 78 -5.54 -10.49 -1.22
N PHE A 79 -5.29 -9.53 -2.11
CA PHE A 79 -4.34 -9.68 -3.22
C PHE A 79 -2.90 -9.83 -2.74
N THR A 80 -2.57 -9.23 -1.61
CA THR A 80 -1.22 -9.26 -1.05
C THR A 80 -0.96 -10.45 -0.12
N GLY A 81 -1.89 -11.44 -0.10
CA GLY A 81 -1.73 -12.69 0.65
C GLY A 81 -2.11 -12.60 2.13
N HIS A 82 -2.78 -11.53 2.56
CA HIS A 82 -3.26 -11.41 3.94
C HIS A 82 -4.60 -12.10 4.17
N ALA A 83 -4.79 -12.61 5.38
CA ALA A 83 -6.08 -13.12 5.84
C ALA A 83 -7.14 -12.03 5.77
N THR A 84 -8.28 -12.33 5.15
CA THR A 84 -9.33 -11.35 4.86
C THR A 84 -10.67 -11.84 5.39
N SER A 85 -11.41 -10.96 6.08
CA SER A 85 -12.77 -11.25 6.50
C SER A 85 -13.74 -11.09 5.31
N PRO A 86 -14.71 -11.97 5.11
CA PRO A 86 -15.73 -11.82 4.09
C PRO A 86 -16.51 -10.49 4.18
N ARG A 87 -16.59 -9.93 5.38
CA ARG A 87 -17.35 -8.70 5.65
C ARG A 87 -16.84 -7.47 4.90
N VAL A 88 -15.55 -7.49 4.49
CA VAL A 88 -14.92 -6.36 3.78
C VAL A 88 -15.04 -6.48 2.25
N LEU A 89 -15.58 -7.59 1.75
CA LEU A 89 -15.90 -7.72 0.33
C LEU A 89 -17.15 -6.92 -0.05
N PRO A 90 -17.22 -6.43 -1.29
CA PRO A 90 -18.48 -5.92 -1.85
C PRO A 90 -19.62 -6.93 -1.63
N PRO A 91 -20.83 -6.49 -1.24
CA PRO A 91 -21.91 -7.39 -0.87
C PRO A 91 -22.29 -8.42 -1.93
N ASP A 92 -22.28 -8.02 -3.20
CA ASP A 92 -22.53 -8.85 -4.37
C ASP A 92 -21.46 -9.96 -4.50
N LEU A 93 -20.19 -9.61 -4.45
CA LEU A 93 -19.09 -10.56 -4.56
C LEU A 93 -18.97 -11.45 -3.30
N ARG A 94 -19.35 -10.94 -2.15
CA ARG A 94 -19.41 -11.74 -0.91
C ARG A 94 -20.45 -12.86 -1.01
N ALA A 95 -21.56 -12.61 -1.67
CA ALA A 95 -22.62 -13.62 -1.84
C ALA A 95 -22.16 -14.82 -2.71
N GLU A 96 -21.14 -14.64 -3.54
CA GLU A 96 -20.56 -15.69 -4.39
C GLU A 96 -19.48 -16.52 -3.69
N LEU A 97 -19.10 -16.15 -2.45
CA LEU A 97 -18.13 -16.95 -1.72
C LEU A 97 -18.70 -18.32 -1.35
N PRO A 98 -17.93 -19.39 -1.53
CA PRO A 98 -18.33 -20.70 -1.03
C PRO A 98 -18.34 -20.69 0.50
N PRO A 99 -19.01 -21.66 1.14
CA PRO A 99 -18.98 -21.81 2.59
C PRO A 99 -17.55 -21.87 3.13
N LEU A 100 -17.21 -20.97 4.04
CA LEU A 100 -15.89 -20.87 4.60
C LEU A 100 -15.77 -21.75 5.86
N LYS A 101 -14.65 -22.46 6.00
CA LYS A 101 -14.33 -23.25 7.19
C LYS A 101 -13.85 -22.40 8.38
N LYS A 102 -13.43 -21.15 8.13
CA LYS A 102 -12.86 -20.22 9.12
C LYS A 102 -13.48 -18.83 8.93
N GLU A 103 -13.36 -18.00 9.95
CA GLU A 103 -13.83 -16.59 9.91
C GLU A 103 -13.13 -15.77 8.83
N ASN A 104 -11.85 -16.05 8.56
CA ASN A 104 -11.04 -15.40 7.54
C ASN A 104 -10.62 -16.40 6.46
N PHE A 105 -10.42 -15.89 5.26
CA PHE A 105 -9.97 -16.63 4.09
C PHE A 105 -8.76 -15.94 3.44
N TYR A 106 -8.09 -16.65 2.53
CA TYR A 106 -6.95 -16.17 1.77
C TYR A 106 -7.28 -16.17 0.27
N PHE A 107 -6.48 -15.46 -0.52
CA PHE A 107 -6.65 -15.39 -1.96
C PHE A 107 -6.75 -16.77 -2.64
N ARG A 108 -5.97 -17.75 -2.17
CA ARG A 108 -6.01 -19.13 -2.67
C ARG A 108 -7.35 -19.83 -2.45
N ASP A 109 -8.13 -19.40 -1.47
CA ASP A 109 -9.42 -20.00 -1.10
C ASP A 109 -10.58 -19.44 -1.96
N VAL A 110 -10.29 -18.43 -2.80
CA VAL A 110 -11.29 -17.75 -3.65
C VAL A 110 -11.39 -18.47 -5.00
N PRO A 111 -12.59 -18.78 -5.51
CA PRO A 111 -12.79 -19.31 -6.85
C PRO A 111 -12.22 -18.40 -7.96
N PRO A 112 -11.72 -18.96 -9.08
CA PRO A 112 -11.09 -18.18 -10.15
C PRO A 112 -11.97 -17.05 -10.71
N GLU A 113 -13.27 -17.31 -10.90
CA GLU A 113 -14.24 -16.34 -11.41
C GLU A 113 -14.38 -15.15 -10.45
N LEU A 114 -14.50 -15.46 -9.15
CA LEU A 114 -14.61 -14.44 -8.12
C LEU A 114 -13.29 -13.65 -7.96
N ARG A 115 -12.12 -14.31 -8.13
CA ARG A 115 -10.84 -13.57 -8.16
C ARG A 115 -10.83 -12.55 -9.29
N ARG A 116 -11.29 -12.92 -10.50
CA ARG A 116 -11.38 -12.01 -11.64
C ARG A 116 -12.30 -10.83 -11.33
N ALA A 117 -13.49 -11.10 -10.83
CA ALA A 117 -14.46 -10.07 -10.45
C ALA A 117 -13.90 -9.10 -9.39
N LEU A 118 -13.12 -9.60 -8.41
CA LEU A 118 -12.46 -8.75 -7.41
C LEU A 118 -11.39 -7.85 -8.03
N TRP A 119 -10.58 -8.36 -8.97
CA TRP A 119 -9.60 -7.56 -9.71
C TRP A 119 -10.28 -6.48 -10.56
N ASP A 120 -11.37 -6.83 -11.25
CA ASP A 120 -12.11 -5.89 -12.08
C ASP A 120 -12.76 -4.79 -11.23
N ARG A 121 -13.37 -5.15 -10.09
CA ARG A 121 -13.89 -4.19 -9.12
C ARG A 121 -12.80 -3.26 -8.56
N PHE A 122 -11.60 -3.78 -8.31
CA PHE A 122 -10.50 -2.96 -7.85
C PHE A 122 -10.02 -1.99 -8.95
N LYS A 123 -9.87 -2.45 -10.19
CA LYS A 123 -9.52 -1.58 -11.33
C LYS A 123 -10.58 -0.52 -11.59
N GLU A 124 -11.87 -0.88 -11.54
CA GLU A 124 -12.99 0.07 -11.64
C GLU A 124 -12.89 1.17 -10.57
N ALA A 125 -12.55 0.79 -9.34
CA ALA A 125 -12.35 1.75 -8.26
C ALA A 125 -11.18 2.73 -8.51
N LEU A 126 -10.16 2.33 -9.27
CA LEU A 126 -8.99 3.16 -9.58
C LEU A 126 -9.20 4.05 -10.81
N GLU A 127 -10.15 3.72 -11.69
CA GLU A 127 -10.32 4.37 -12.99
C GLU A 127 -10.52 5.89 -12.91
N PRO A 128 -11.28 6.47 -11.95
CA PRO A 128 -11.39 7.93 -11.85
C PRO A 128 -10.06 8.64 -11.58
N LEU A 129 -9.18 8.04 -10.79
CA LEU A 129 -7.84 8.57 -10.55
C LEU A 129 -6.94 8.42 -11.78
N ARG A 130 -7.07 7.31 -12.50
CA ARG A 130 -6.32 7.05 -13.73
C ARG A 130 -6.76 8.01 -14.83
N ALA A 131 -8.06 8.12 -15.07
CA ALA A 131 -8.63 9.00 -16.10
C ALA A 131 -8.30 10.49 -15.86
N SER A 132 -8.20 10.91 -14.59
CA SER A 132 -7.79 12.28 -14.23
C SER A 132 -6.27 12.50 -14.23
N GLY A 133 -5.46 11.49 -14.56
CA GLY A 133 -4.00 11.56 -14.51
C GLY A 133 -3.40 11.70 -13.11
N LYS A 134 -4.17 11.35 -12.07
CA LYS A 134 -3.77 11.49 -10.66
C LYS A 134 -3.38 10.17 -10.00
N LEU A 135 -3.54 9.03 -10.68
CA LEU A 135 -3.06 7.75 -10.18
C LEU A 135 -1.54 7.69 -10.30
N GLY A 136 -0.85 7.58 -9.17
CA GLY A 136 0.58 7.35 -9.10
C GLY A 136 0.90 5.87 -9.25
N MET A 137 1.07 5.16 -8.13
CA MET A 137 1.39 3.74 -8.11
C MET A 137 0.32 2.93 -7.38
N VAL A 138 0.15 1.68 -7.81
CA VAL A 138 -0.57 0.66 -7.02
C VAL A 138 0.48 -0.08 -6.18
N HIS A 139 0.41 0.13 -4.86
CA HIS A 139 1.41 -0.35 -3.91
C HIS A 139 1.01 -1.69 -3.29
N PHE A 140 1.77 -2.75 -3.62
CA PHE A 140 1.59 -4.10 -3.09
C PHE A 140 2.53 -4.33 -1.89
N GLN A 141 2.03 -4.12 -0.68
CA GLN A 141 2.73 -4.54 0.54
C GLN A 141 2.35 -6.00 0.84
N PHE A 142 3.21 -6.94 0.47
CA PHE A 142 2.96 -8.36 0.64
C PHE A 142 3.01 -8.81 2.09
N ALA A 143 2.26 -9.85 2.40
CA ALA A 143 2.19 -10.41 3.73
C ALA A 143 3.57 -10.91 4.20
N PRO A 144 3.91 -10.77 5.51
CA PRO A 144 5.21 -11.18 6.03
C PRO A 144 5.47 -12.70 5.95
N TRP A 145 4.46 -13.49 5.70
CA TRP A 145 4.57 -14.93 5.45
C TRP A 145 4.66 -15.30 3.95
N LEU A 146 4.67 -14.31 3.05
CA LEU A 146 4.99 -14.56 1.65
C LEU A 146 6.51 -14.74 1.51
N LEU A 147 6.94 -15.99 1.45
CA LEU A 147 8.36 -16.35 1.32
C LEU A 147 8.81 -16.22 -0.14
N ARG A 148 10.11 -15.99 -0.34
CA ARG A 148 10.74 -16.09 -1.66
C ARG A 148 10.96 -17.55 -2.03
N ASN A 149 9.93 -18.18 -2.56
CA ASN A 149 9.94 -19.54 -3.11
C ASN A 149 9.10 -19.57 -4.39
N LYS A 150 9.01 -20.70 -5.05
CA LYS A 150 8.25 -20.86 -6.30
C LYS A 150 6.80 -20.32 -6.18
N SER A 151 6.12 -20.60 -5.08
CA SER A 151 4.74 -20.13 -4.86
C SER A 151 4.68 -18.61 -4.64
N GLY A 152 5.63 -18.04 -3.90
CA GLY A 152 5.71 -16.60 -3.66
C GLY A 152 6.00 -15.82 -4.93
N LEU A 153 6.97 -16.28 -5.74
CA LEU A 153 7.27 -15.67 -7.04
C LEU A 153 6.04 -15.69 -7.95
N ALA A 154 5.40 -16.86 -8.13
CA ALA A 154 4.19 -16.99 -8.94
C ALA A 154 3.03 -16.12 -8.45
N HIS A 155 2.90 -15.91 -7.12
CA HIS A 155 1.87 -15.02 -6.58
C HIS A 155 2.14 -13.54 -6.92
N VAL A 156 3.39 -13.10 -6.85
CA VAL A 156 3.78 -11.74 -7.25
C VAL A 156 3.54 -11.53 -8.74
N GLU A 157 3.98 -12.47 -9.58
CA GLU A 157 3.74 -12.45 -11.04
C GLU A 157 2.26 -12.31 -11.36
N LEU A 158 1.41 -13.12 -10.73
CA LEU A 158 -0.05 -13.06 -10.89
C LEU A 158 -0.61 -11.67 -10.54
N CYS A 159 -0.15 -11.07 -9.45
CA CYS A 159 -0.59 -9.73 -9.05
C CYS A 159 -0.17 -8.66 -10.05
N VAL A 160 1.06 -8.73 -10.56
CA VAL A 160 1.58 -7.78 -11.56
C VAL A 160 0.84 -7.94 -12.88
N GLU A 161 0.62 -9.18 -13.33
CA GLU A 161 -0.15 -9.48 -14.54
C GLU A 161 -1.59 -8.96 -14.44
N ALA A 162 -2.26 -9.19 -13.30
CA ALA A 162 -3.60 -8.66 -13.06
C ALA A 162 -3.68 -7.12 -13.13
N MET A 163 -2.57 -6.44 -12.84
CA MET A 163 -2.44 -4.98 -12.89
C MET A 163 -1.69 -4.47 -14.13
N ALA A 164 -1.70 -5.24 -15.23
CA ALA A 164 -1.09 -4.82 -16.49
C ALA A 164 -1.61 -3.43 -16.93
N GLY A 165 -0.69 -2.53 -17.29
CA GLY A 165 -0.99 -1.14 -17.66
C GLY A 165 -1.05 -0.16 -16.49
N TYR A 166 -0.75 -0.60 -15.27
CA TYR A 166 -0.59 0.24 -14.09
C TYR A 166 0.88 0.28 -13.65
N THR A 167 1.31 1.38 -13.05
CA THR A 167 2.60 1.42 -12.35
C THR A 167 2.44 0.69 -11.01
N VAL A 168 3.13 -0.43 -10.87
CA VAL A 168 3.08 -1.27 -9.66
C VAL A 168 4.33 -1.06 -8.83
N SER A 169 4.19 -0.85 -7.53
CA SER A 169 5.29 -0.94 -6.57
C SER A 169 5.11 -2.14 -5.65
N VAL A 170 6.21 -2.79 -5.29
CA VAL A 170 6.21 -3.98 -4.44
C VAL A 170 7.03 -3.73 -3.17
N GLU A 171 6.48 -4.14 -2.04
CA GLU A 171 7.13 -4.11 -0.74
C GLU A 171 7.09 -5.51 -0.13
N PHE A 172 8.26 -6.14 -0.02
CA PHE A 172 8.39 -7.42 0.66
C PHE A 172 8.63 -7.24 2.15
N ARG A 173 7.96 -8.04 2.96
CA ARG A 173 8.01 -7.99 4.43
C ARG A 173 8.62 -9.24 5.05
N ASN A 174 9.25 -10.09 4.24
CA ASN A 174 9.95 -11.29 4.67
C ASN A 174 11.41 -11.25 4.28
N LYS A 175 12.31 -11.63 5.19
CA LYS A 175 13.76 -11.59 4.99
C LYS A 175 14.26 -12.52 3.87
N THR A 176 13.52 -13.59 3.54
CA THR A 176 13.91 -14.49 2.46
C THR A 176 14.01 -13.85 1.08
N TRP A 177 13.43 -12.66 0.91
CA TRP A 177 13.59 -11.87 -0.31
C TRP A 177 14.92 -11.13 -0.39
N PHE A 178 15.59 -10.92 0.75
CA PHE A 178 16.73 -10.02 0.90
C PHE A 178 17.94 -10.64 1.59
N ASP A 179 17.94 -11.96 1.79
CA ASP A 179 19.15 -12.63 2.26
C ASP A 179 20.25 -12.65 1.17
N ASP A 180 21.49 -12.94 1.56
CA ASP A 180 22.66 -12.84 0.69
C ASP A 180 22.52 -13.69 -0.58
N ALA A 181 21.82 -14.82 -0.52
CA ALA A 181 21.62 -15.71 -1.65
C ALA A 181 20.55 -15.18 -2.63
N HIS A 182 19.61 -14.34 -2.17
CA HIS A 182 18.43 -13.99 -2.93
C HIS A 182 18.33 -12.52 -3.31
N LEU A 183 19.02 -11.60 -2.64
CA LEU A 183 18.91 -10.17 -2.92
C LEU A 183 19.07 -9.82 -4.40
N GLY A 184 20.16 -10.25 -5.02
CA GLY A 184 20.41 -9.95 -6.43
C GLY A 184 19.35 -10.55 -7.36
N GLN A 185 18.87 -11.75 -7.04
CA GLN A 185 17.80 -12.40 -7.80
C GLN A 185 16.45 -11.74 -7.61
N THR A 186 16.16 -11.19 -6.42
CA THR A 186 14.94 -10.43 -6.14
C THR A 186 14.91 -9.13 -6.95
N LEU A 187 16.00 -8.37 -6.95
CA LEU A 187 16.10 -7.16 -7.76
C LEU A 187 16.03 -7.45 -9.27
N ALA A 188 16.63 -8.54 -9.74
CA ALA A 188 16.50 -8.97 -11.13
C ALA A 188 15.06 -9.37 -11.49
N PHE A 189 14.36 -10.04 -10.59
CA PHE A 189 12.96 -10.42 -10.74
C PHE A 189 12.06 -9.17 -10.79
N GLU A 190 12.24 -8.20 -9.90
CA GLU A 190 11.52 -6.93 -9.93
C GLU A 190 11.75 -6.16 -11.24
N ARG A 191 13.00 -6.12 -11.72
CA ARG A 191 13.33 -5.47 -13.02
C ARG A 191 12.66 -6.19 -14.19
N ALA A 192 12.66 -7.52 -14.19
CA ALA A 192 12.01 -8.32 -15.24
C ALA A 192 10.49 -8.08 -15.30
N LEU A 193 9.85 -7.87 -14.15
CA LEU A 193 8.44 -7.53 -14.05
C LEU A 193 8.15 -6.03 -14.25
N ASN A 194 9.18 -5.19 -14.42
CA ASN A 194 9.07 -3.74 -14.53
C ASN A 194 8.27 -3.11 -13.37
N VAL A 195 8.51 -3.59 -12.14
CA VAL A 195 7.89 -3.05 -10.92
C VAL A 195 8.85 -2.16 -10.16
N VAL A 196 8.31 -1.24 -9.38
CA VAL A 196 9.06 -0.33 -8.53
C VAL A 196 9.39 -1.04 -7.21
N HIS A 197 10.68 -1.24 -6.93
CA HIS A 197 11.12 -1.65 -5.61
C HIS A 197 10.73 -0.60 -4.56
N THR A 198 10.24 -1.06 -3.41
CA THR A 198 9.96 -0.18 -2.27
C THR A 198 11.10 -0.27 -1.27
N VAL A 199 11.89 0.78 -1.16
CA VAL A 199 12.86 0.92 -0.08
C VAL A 199 12.11 1.14 1.23
N VAL A 200 12.32 0.26 2.20
CA VAL A 200 11.71 0.36 3.53
C VAL A 200 12.77 0.75 4.52
N ASP A 201 12.71 1.99 5.00
CA ASP A 201 13.58 2.43 6.09
C ASP A 201 12.86 2.29 7.42
N GLY A 202 13.38 1.40 8.26
CA GLY A 202 12.81 1.06 9.57
C GLY A 202 13.87 0.52 10.51
N PRO A 203 13.52 0.25 11.78
CA PRO A 203 14.44 -0.31 12.75
C PRO A 203 14.99 -1.65 12.27
N GLN A 204 16.26 -1.91 12.54
CA GLN A 204 16.95 -3.14 12.16
C GLN A 204 17.12 -4.08 13.36
N GLY A 205 17.40 -5.36 13.08
CA GLY A 205 17.68 -6.36 14.13
C GLY A 205 16.47 -7.16 14.61
N PHE A 206 15.26 -6.80 14.25
CA PHE A 206 14.05 -7.54 14.64
C PHE A 206 13.70 -8.64 13.63
N HIS A 207 12.96 -9.67 14.09
CA HIS A 207 12.51 -10.77 13.22
C HIS A 207 11.51 -10.33 12.15
N ASN A 208 10.78 -9.26 12.39
CA ASN A 208 9.73 -8.70 11.53
C ASN A 208 10.18 -7.45 10.77
N THR A 209 11.47 -7.19 10.65
CA THR A 209 12.04 -6.12 9.84
C THR A 209 12.81 -6.70 8.65
N VAL A 210 12.87 -5.93 7.57
CA VAL A 210 13.67 -6.23 6.38
C VAL A 210 14.77 -5.18 6.24
N PRO A 211 15.92 -5.52 5.60
CA PRO A 211 16.97 -4.54 5.38
C PRO A 211 16.49 -3.42 4.44
N PRO A 212 16.97 -2.18 4.61
CA PRO A 212 16.72 -1.10 3.66
C PRO A 212 17.61 -1.31 2.43
N VAL A 213 17.00 -1.82 1.35
CA VAL A 213 17.69 -2.02 0.08
C VAL A 213 17.55 -0.75 -0.76
N TRP A 214 18.62 0.05 -0.83
CA TRP A 214 18.66 1.33 -1.55
C TRP A 214 18.95 1.12 -3.04
N GLU A 215 18.04 0.46 -3.73
CA GLU A 215 18.13 0.14 -5.15
C GLU A 215 16.89 0.60 -5.91
N SER A 216 17.04 0.89 -7.20
CA SER A 216 15.93 1.15 -8.10
C SER A 216 15.80 0.03 -9.12
N THR A 217 14.60 -0.47 -9.31
CA THR A 217 14.28 -1.54 -10.27
C THR A 217 13.46 -1.05 -11.45
N HIS A 218 12.96 0.20 -11.40
CA HIS A 218 12.14 0.79 -12.44
C HIS A 218 12.81 2.05 -13.01
N MET A 219 12.76 2.22 -14.35
CA MET A 219 13.48 3.30 -15.03
C MET A 219 13.03 4.72 -14.63
N ASN A 220 11.75 4.90 -14.33
CA ASN A 220 11.16 6.22 -14.12
C ASN A 220 10.81 6.52 -12.67
N TYR A 221 10.74 5.50 -11.80
CA TYR A 221 10.21 5.65 -10.45
C TYR A 221 11.03 4.92 -9.41
N SER A 222 11.12 5.52 -8.25
CA SER A 222 11.58 4.88 -7.00
C SER A 222 10.60 5.24 -5.90
N LEU A 223 10.38 4.33 -4.96
CA LEU A 223 9.53 4.55 -3.80
C LEU A 223 10.33 4.30 -2.53
N VAL A 224 10.32 5.27 -1.63
CA VAL A 224 10.90 5.14 -0.30
C VAL A 224 9.79 5.32 0.72
N ARG A 225 9.70 4.39 1.67
CA ARG A 225 8.78 4.47 2.81
C ARG A 225 9.58 4.58 4.10
N LEU A 226 9.53 5.76 4.70
CA LEU A 226 10.20 6.09 5.95
C LEU A 226 9.31 5.72 7.13
N HIS A 227 9.64 4.63 7.82
CA HIS A 227 8.89 4.13 8.98
C HIS A 227 9.45 4.65 10.32
N GLY A 228 10.52 5.45 10.27
CA GLY A 228 11.28 5.79 11.45
C GLY A 228 12.16 4.62 11.94
N ARG A 229 13.19 4.93 12.74
CA ARG A 229 14.16 3.95 13.24
C ARG A 229 14.04 3.75 14.75
N ASN A 230 12.87 4.03 15.34
CA ASN A 230 12.66 3.87 16.77
C ASN A 230 12.58 2.39 17.15
N GLN A 231 13.66 1.88 17.77
CA GLN A 231 13.76 0.49 18.19
C GLN A 231 12.89 0.17 19.42
N GLU A 232 12.70 1.15 20.30
CA GLU A 232 11.98 0.96 21.54
C GLU A 232 10.48 0.72 21.34
N THR A 233 9.91 1.39 20.34
CA THR A 233 8.47 1.36 20.09
C THR A 233 8.07 0.44 18.94
N TRP A 234 9.00 -0.12 18.16
CA TRP A 234 8.71 -0.93 16.99
C TRP A 234 7.75 -2.10 17.27
N ASN A 235 7.97 -2.81 18.36
CA ASN A 235 7.15 -3.95 18.79
C ASN A 235 6.28 -3.66 20.02
N ILE A 236 5.98 -2.39 20.27
CA ILE A 236 5.12 -2.00 21.40
C ILE A 236 3.76 -2.69 21.31
N LYS A 237 3.34 -3.31 22.41
CA LYS A 237 2.03 -3.95 22.52
C LYS A 237 0.99 -2.92 22.96
N GLY A 238 -0.21 -3.01 22.37
CA GLY A 238 -1.32 -2.13 22.76
C GLY A 238 -1.28 -0.72 22.15
N ALA A 239 -0.41 -0.46 21.17
CA ALA A 239 -0.44 0.80 20.44
C ALA A 239 -1.85 1.04 19.86
N THR A 240 -2.42 2.21 20.17
CA THR A 240 -3.76 2.60 19.73
C THR A 240 -3.75 3.39 18.44
N VAL A 241 -2.61 4.02 18.13
CA VAL A 241 -2.37 4.81 16.91
C VAL A 241 -0.99 4.47 16.32
N ALA A 242 -0.87 4.65 15.02
CA ALA A 242 0.36 4.33 14.28
C ALA A 242 1.57 5.14 14.74
N SER A 243 1.37 6.41 15.13
CA SER A 243 2.44 7.29 15.59
C SER A 243 3.15 6.81 16.85
N GLU A 244 2.49 6.06 17.74
CA GLU A 244 3.17 5.48 18.91
C GLU A 244 4.30 4.52 18.52
N ARG A 245 4.22 3.92 17.34
CA ARG A 245 5.22 3.01 16.80
C ARG A 245 6.25 3.71 15.91
N PHE A 246 5.81 4.72 15.15
CA PHE A 246 6.59 5.37 14.09
C PHE A 246 7.07 6.78 14.47
N ASP A 247 6.99 7.15 15.77
CA ASP A 247 7.48 8.44 16.26
C ASP A 247 9.02 8.44 16.22
N TYR A 248 9.55 9.13 15.20
CA TYR A 248 10.99 9.20 14.95
C TYR A 248 11.32 10.50 14.21
N ASP A 249 12.31 11.21 14.72
CA ASP A 249 12.84 12.41 14.09
C ASP A 249 14.11 12.04 13.31
N TYR A 250 14.07 12.23 12.00
CA TYR A 250 15.23 12.04 11.14
C TYR A 250 16.14 13.25 11.28
N SER A 251 17.36 13.05 11.79
CA SER A 251 18.36 14.11 11.88
C SER A 251 19.00 14.40 10.53
N ASP A 252 19.61 15.58 10.40
CA ASP A 252 20.38 16.02 9.23
C ASP A 252 21.78 15.36 9.14
N ALA A 253 22.08 14.34 9.95
CA ALA A 253 23.38 13.67 10.04
C ALA A 253 23.51 12.47 9.12
#